data_8616eeef5ad45b6410a15f1b802c3439
#
_entry.id   8616eeef5ad45b6410a15f1b802c3439
#
_cell.length_a   1.000
_cell.length_b   1.000
_cell.length_c   1.000
_cell.angle_alpha   90.00
_cell.angle_beta   90.00
_cell.angle_gamma   90.00
#
_symmetry.space_group_name_H-M   'P 1'
#
loop_
_entity.id
_entity.type
_entity.pdbx_description
1 polymer ?
#
loop_
_entity_poly.entity_id
_entity_poly.type
_entity_poly.pdbx_seq_one_letter_code
_entity_poly.pdbx_strand_id
1 'polypeptide(L)'
;MPCWCRIRASVNPPRPPPAIAIRVLTELPYTVSVDTPYGSGPLPVWERPEPQPRAVPVPLSREKIAATAIRLADADGLDGLSLRKIAKELGVGPMRLYDYVMNKSELLDLMVDVVYARIAEVGQRGGWRATVLGIAQATRDAALDHEWFADLLGGRPHLGPHALAVGEATAAALSAAPGVRDIDDLQRAVGALNAFIIGAVRKEVTERRTARSTGTDEAAFQASLGPYLTRMLKTGRYPTVARLVIDGAHLNAEETFNHNLTTILDGITRRSPT
;
A
#
# COMPACT_ATOMS: atom_id res chain seq x y z
N MET A 1 28.87 14.82 -0.28
CA MET A 1 28.05 15.28 -1.42
C MET A 1 27.72 14.08 -2.28
N PRO A 2 26.54 13.51 -2.26
CA PRO A 2 26.11 12.52 -3.25
C PRO A 2 25.33 13.22 -4.36
N CYS A 3 25.72 12.90 -5.56
CA CYS A 3 25.33 13.41 -6.87
C CYS A 3 23.94 12.88 -7.26
N TRP A 4 22.89 13.68 -7.11
CA TRP A 4 21.51 13.37 -7.54
C TRP A 4 21.12 14.12 -8.83
N CYS A 5 22.08 14.36 -9.69
CA CYS A 5 21.83 15.00 -10.97
C CYS A 5 22.45 14.18 -12.10
N ARG A 6 21.71 13.20 -12.63
CA ARG A 6 21.74 12.76 -14.03
C ARG A 6 20.96 11.45 -14.22
N ILE A 7 19.64 11.53 -14.33
CA ILE A 7 18.89 10.61 -15.19
C ILE A 7 17.87 11.48 -15.95
N ARG A 8 18.34 12.14 -17.03
CA ARG A 8 17.47 12.45 -18.15
C ARG A 8 17.46 11.19 -19.02
N ALA A 9 16.65 10.21 -18.64
CA ALA A 9 16.20 9.21 -19.58
C ALA A 9 15.15 9.91 -20.46
N SER A 10 15.40 10.04 -21.74
CA SER A 10 14.40 10.36 -22.74
C SER A 10 13.41 9.19 -22.78
N VAL A 11 12.40 9.25 -21.92
CA VAL A 11 11.26 8.35 -22.02
C VAL A 11 10.44 8.87 -23.17
N ASN A 12 10.50 8.19 -24.32
CA ASN A 12 9.49 8.36 -25.35
C ASN A 12 8.12 8.24 -24.69
N PRO A 13 7.18 9.14 -24.96
CA PRO A 13 5.83 9.02 -24.43
C PRO A 13 5.29 7.64 -24.78
N PRO A 14 4.62 6.94 -23.84
CA PRO A 14 4.04 5.64 -24.11
C PRO A 14 3.11 5.76 -25.33
N ARG A 15 3.19 4.78 -26.24
CA ARG A 15 2.27 4.71 -27.37
C ARG A 15 0.84 4.79 -26.84
N PRO A 16 -0.06 5.55 -27.48
CA PRO A 16 -1.45 5.56 -27.10
C PRO A 16 -1.96 4.11 -27.09
N PRO A 17 -2.81 3.74 -26.10
CA PRO A 17 -3.37 2.41 -26.02
C PRO A 17 -4.10 2.06 -27.32
N PRO A 18 -4.05 0.81 -27.78
CA PRO A 18 -4.78 0.39 -28.97
C PRO A 18 -6.27 0.70 -28.81
N ALA A 19 -6.95 1.05 -29.90
CA ALA A 19 -8.37 1.46 -29.93
C ALA A 19 -9.34 0.48 -29.20
N ILE A 20 -8.91 -0.74 -28.95
CA ILE A 20 -9.62 -1.75 -28.15
C ILE A 20 -9.79 -1.33 -26.68
N ALA A 21 -8.81 -0.62 -26.09
CA ALA A 21 -8.89 -0.23 -24.68
C ALA A 21 -9.95 0.86 -24.42
N ILE A 22 -10.25 1.70 -25.42
CA ILE A 22 -11.25 2.76 -25.28
C ILE A 22 -12.67 2.18 -25.39
N ARG A 23 -12.86 1.10 -26.17
CA ARG A 23 -14.16 0.47 -26.38
C ARG A 23 -14.67 -0.26 -25.13
N VAL A 24 -13.76 -0.80 -24.31
CA VAL A 24 -14.10 -1.55 -23.08
C VAL A 24 -14.62 -0.62 -21.98
N LEU A 25 -14.18 0.64 -21.93
CA LEU A 25 -14.62 1.59 -20.90
C LEU A 25 -16.04 2.10 -21.13
N THR A 26 -16.59 1.99 -22.36
CA THR A 26 -17.95 2.41 -22.70
C THR A 26 -19.01 1.31 -22.49
N GLU A 27 -18.59 0.05 -22.24
CA GLU A 27 -19.51 -1.09 -22.08
C GLU A 27 -19.58 -1.58 -20.61
N LEU A 28 -18.99 -0.87 -19.66
CA LEU A 28 -19.10 -1.19 -18.25
C LEU A 28 -20.54 -0.95 -17.75
N PRO A 29 -21.10 -1.82 -16.87
CA PRO A 29 -22.45 -1.70 -16.34
C PRO A 29 -22.67 -0.45 -15.46
N TYR A 30 -21.61 0.29 -15.16
CA TYR A 30 -21.64 1.66 -14.67
C TYR A 30 -21.05 2.54 -15.78
N THR A 31 -21.82 3.45 -16.28
CA THR A 31 -21.41 4.41 -17.31
C THR A 31 -20.19 5.21 -16.85
N VAL A 32 -18.99 4.74 -17.22
CA VAL A 32 -17.83 5.62 -17.28
C VAL A 32 -18.00 6.41 -18.56
N SER A 33 -18.61 7.58 -18.47
CA SER A 33 -18.70 8.51 -19.61
C SER A 33 -17.28 8.98 -19.90
N VAL A 34 -16.64 8.41 -20.91
CA VAL A 34 -15.30 8.84 -21.36
C VAL A 34 -15.33 10.24 -22.00
N ASP A 35 -16.52 10.75 -22.31
CA ASP A 35 -16.72 12.08 -22.89
C ASP A 35 -17.01 13.17 -21.84
N THR A 36 -17.17 12.84 -20.60
CA THR A 36 -17.16 13.81 -19.52
C THR A 36 -15.73 13.97 -19.05
N PRO A 37 -15.08 15.12 -19.30
CA PRO A 37 -13.87 15.43 -18.57
C PRO A 37 -14.24 15.29 -17.11
N TYR A 38 -13.60 14.33 -16.44
CA TYR A 38 -13.69 14.02 -15.00
C TYR A 38 -14.71 14.93 -14.32
N GLY A 39 -15.91 14.43 -13.97
CA GLY A 39 -17.09 15.19 -13.57
C GLY A 39 -16.77 16.57 -13.00
N SER A 40 -17.59 17.53 -13.08
CA SER A 40 -17.39 18.97 -12.80
C SER A 40 -16.57 19.38 -11.55
N GLY A 41 -15.75 18.45 -11.02
CA GLY A 41 -14.84 18.63 -9.90
C GLY A 41 -13.41 19.03 -10.33
N PRO A 42 -12.60 19.54 -9.41
CA PRO A 42 -11.20 19.87 -9.68
C PRO A 42 -10.39 18.62 -10.06
N LEU A 43 -9.42 18.78 -10.98
CA LEU A 43 -8.48 17.72 -11.35
C LEU A 43 -7.79 17.12 -10.13
N PRO A 44 -7.52 15.81 -10.13
CA PRO A 44 -6.70 15.16 -9.11
C PRO A 44 -5.37 15.90 -8.90
N VAL A 45 -4.83 15.83 -7.71
CA VAL A 45 -3.65 16.63 -7.31
C VAL A 45 -2.41 16.37 -8.20
N TRP A 46 -2.24 15.16 -8.69
CA TRP A 46 -1.12 14.79 -9.58
C TRP A 46 -1.29 15.19 -11.05
N GLU A 47 -2.51 15.55 -11.50
CA GLU A 47 -2.75 16.06 -12.85
C GLU A 47 -2.73 17.59 -12.90
N ARG A 48 -2.83 18.25 -11.76
CA ARG A 48 -2.79 19.73 -11.72
C ARG A 48 -1.36 20.22 -11.92
N PRO A 49 -1.14 21.22 -12.80
CA PRO A 49 0.16 21.87 -12.91
C PRO A 49 0.65 22.37 -11.56
N GLU A 50 1.94 22.24 -11.28
CA GLU A 50 2.52 22.90 -10.11
C GLU A 50 2.44 24.43 -10.27
N PRO A 51 2.16 25.16 -9.20
CA PRO A 51 2.21 26.61 -9.19
C PRO A 51 3.58 27.10 -9.64
N GLN A 52 3.61 28.15 -10.48
CA GLN A 52 4.86 28.76 -10.90
C GLN A 52 5.69 29.17 -9.69
N PRO A 53 7.00 28.88 -9.69
CA PRO A 53 7.89 29.30 -8.63
C PRO A 53 7.85 30.83 -8.51
N ARG A 54 7.32 31.35 -7.42
CA ARG A 54 7.47 32.81 -7.13
C ARG A 54 8.91 33.02 -6.69
N ALA A 55 9.44 34.21 -7.01
CA ALA A 55 10.76 34.65 -6.53
C ALA A 55 10.71 34.85 -4.99
N VAL A 56 10.80 33.76 -4.25
CA VAL A 56 10.74 33.70 -2.78
C VAL A 56 11.91 32.87 -2.26
N PRO A 57 12.42 33.16 -1.03
CA PRO A 57 13.61 32.51 -0.49
C PRO A 57 13.52 30.98 -0.38
N VAL A 58 12.30 30.41 -0.30
CA VAL A 58 12.08 28.98 -0.18
C VAL A 58 11.19 28.48 -1.31
N PRO A 59 11.75 27.81 -2.34
CA PRO A 59 10.94 27.15 -3.36
C PRO A 59 10.18 25.98 -2.76
N LEU A 60 8.87 25.95 -3.01
CA LEU A 60 7.93 24.93 -2.55
C LEU A 60 7.56 24.03 -3.73
N SER A 61 7.43 22.73 -3.48
CA SER A 61 6.92 21.74 -4.43
C SER A 61 6.03 20.70 -3.72
N ARG A 62 5.19 19.97 -4.45
CA ARG A 62 4.41 18.85 -3.90
C ARG A 62 5.30 17.80 -3.27
N GLU A 63 6.44 17.52 -3.88
CA GLU A 63 7.43 16.58 -3.35
C GLU A 63 7.94 17.00 -1.95
N LYS A 64 8.32 18.28 -1.77
CA LYS A 64 8.75 18.79 -0.46
C LYS A 64 7.64 18.76 0.58
N ILE A 65 6.40 19.06 0.17
CA ILE A 65 5.22 19.01 1.03
C ILE A 65 4.98 17.57 1.47
N ALA A 66 4.96 16.61 0.54
CA ALA A 66 4.76 15.18 0.83
C ALA A 66 5.88 14.63 1.73
N ALA A 67 7.14 14.91 1.43
CA ALA A 67 8.28 14.47 2.23
C ALA A 67 8.22 15.00 3.67
N THR A 68 7.84 16.28 3.85
CA THR A 68 7.67 16.87 5.18
C THR A 68 6.48 16.25 5.91
N ALA A 69 5.37 16.00 5.22
CA ALA A 69 4.19 15.38 5.78
C ALA A 69 4.46 13.94 6.23
N ILE A 70 5.18 13.15 5.41
CA ILE A 70 5.61 11.78 5.75
C ILE A 70 6.43 11.79 7.02
N ARG A 71 7.46 12.62 7.11
CA ARG A 71 8.30 12.71 8.31
C ARG A 71 7.51 13.09 9.57
N LEU A 72 6.54 14.01 9.45
CA LEU A 72 5.68 14.38 10.56
C LEU A 72 4.71 13.26 10.95
N ALA A 73 4.18 12.52 9.97
CA ALA A 73 3.29 11.39 10.21
C ALA A 73 4.05 10.20 10.82
N ASP A 74 5.31 9.98 10.45
CA ASP A 74 6.17 8.95 11.07
C ASP A 74 6.45 9.25 12.54
N ALA A 75 6.57 10.54 12.91
CA ALA A 75 6.82 10.95 14.28
C ALA A 75 5.56 10.97 15.16
N ASP A 76 4.45 11.52 14.64
CA ASP A 76 3.28 11.87 15.45
C ASP A 76 1.97 11.21 14.99
N GLY A 77 2.03 10.34 13.97
CA GLY A 77 0.85 9.72 13.37
C GLY A 77 0.01 10.69 12.52
N LEU A 78 -1.06 10.15 11.91
CA LEU A 78 -1.98 10.94 11.05
C LEU A 78 -2.83 11.95 11.83
N ASP A 79 -3.09 11.69 13.11
CA ASP A 79 -3.90 12.58 13.95
C ASP A 79 -3.17 13.90 14.23
N GLY A 80 -1.85 13.83 14.39
CA GLY A 80 -1.00 14.98 14.56
C GLY A 80 -0.71 15.78 13.30
N LEU A 81 -1.13 15.29 12.11
CA LEU A 81 -0.83 15.88 10.81
C LEU A 81 -1.85 16.95 10.41
N SER A 82 -1.35 18.17 10.13
CA SER A 82 -2.18 19.26 9.59
C SER A 82 -1.38 20.12 8.61
N LEU A 83 -2.08 20.73 7.64
CA LEU A 83 -1.45 21.67 6.70
C LEU A 83 -0.74 22.84 7.42
N ARG A 84 -1.30 23.30 8.54
CA ARG A 84 -0.66 24.35 9.35
C ARG A 84 0.69 23.91 9.94
N LYS A 85 0.77 22.66 10.45
CA LYS A 85 2.00 22.10 11.00
C LYS A 85 3.06 21.93 9.93
N ILE A 86 2.66 21.44 8.74
CA ILE A 86 3.55 21.32 7.58
C ILE A 86 4.06 22.69 7.12
N ALA A 87 3.18 23.69 7.02
CA ALA A 87 3.57 25.06 6.66
C ALA A 87 4.59 25.64 7.63
N LYS A 88 4.37 25.46 8.94
CA LYS A 88 5.30 25.87 9.98
C LYS A 88 6.67 25.20 9.82
N GLU A 89 6.68 23.90 9.57
CA GLU A 89 7.92 23.13 9.39
C GLU A 89 8.69 23.54 8.13
N LEU A 90 7.98 23.90 7.07
CA LEU A 90 8.56 24.39 5.81
C LEU A 90 8.94 25.88 5.85
N GLY A 91 8.64 26.61 6.95
CA GLY A 91 8.90 28.04 7.06
C GLY A 91 8.08 28.89 6.09
N VAL A 92 6.87 28.46 5.74
CA VAL A 92 5.97 29.16 4.79
C VAL A 92 4.63 29.48 5.43
N GLY A 93 3.92 30.47 4.87
CA GLY A 93 2.55 30.76 5.30
C GLY A 93 1.59 29.62 4.88
N PRO A 94 0.59 29.25 5.74
CA PRO A 94 -0.34 28.17 5.45
C PRO A 94 -1.08 28.31 4.11
N MET A 95 -1.42 29.52 3.72
CA MET A 95 -2.12 29.80 2.45
C MET A 95 -1.32 29.35 1.22
N ARG A 96 0.01 29.33 1.29
CA ARG A 96 0.85 28.85 0.19
C ARG A 96 0.74 27.34 -0.05
N LEU A 97 0.39 26.56 0.97
CA LEU A 97 0.17 25.13 0.79
C LEU A 97 -1.09 24.83 0.00
N TYR A 98 -2.12 25.69 0.14
CA TYR A 98 -3.37 25.51 -0.60
C TYR A 98 -3.23 25.74 -2.11
N ASP A 99 -2.16 26.38 -2.57
CA ASP A 99 -1.83 26.46 -4.00
C ASP A 99 -1.42 25.07 -4.56
N TYR A 100 -0.91 24.16 -3.71
CA TYR A 100 -0.41 22.83 -4.08
C TYR A 100 -1.38 21.71 -3.75
N VAL A 101 -1.98 21.73 -2.56
CA VAL A 101 -2.92 20.72 -2.04
C VAL A 101 -4.13 21.42 -1.43
N MET A 102 -5.34 21.08 -1.87
CA MET A 102 -6.57 21.76 -1.45
C MET A 102 -7.04 21.33 -0.06
N ASN A 103 -6.72 20.12 0.36
CA ASN A 103 -7.22 19.55 1.61
C ASN A 103 -6.31 18.41 2.12
N LYS A 104 -6.63 17.89 3.32
CA LYS A 104 -5.89 16.79 3.94
C LYS A 104 -5.95 15.50 3.12
N SER A 105 -7.06 15.23 2.43
CA SER A 105 -7.18 14.01 1.62
C SER A 105 -6.18 14.01 0.47
N GLU A 106 -6.06 15.11 -0.28
CA GLU A 106 -5.06 15.23 -1.34
C GLU A 106 -3.63 15.13 -0.83
N LEU A 107 -3.37 15.65 0.38
CA LEU A 107 -2.09 15.48 1.02
C LEU A 107 -1.79 14.00 1.30
N LEU A 108 -2.76 13.25 1.84
CA LEU A 108 -2.62 11.82 2.10
C LEU A 108 -2.44 11.04 0.80
N ASP A 109 -3.13 11.41 -0.27
CA ASP A 109 -2.96 10.79 -1.59
C ASP A 109 -1.53 10.97 -2.11
N LEU A 110 -0.96 12.18 -2.00
CA LEU A 110 0.44 12.42 -2.35
C LEU A 110 1.43 11.62 -1.50
N MET A 111 1.21 11.58 -0.18
CA MET A 111 2.07 10.81 0.74
C MET A 111 2.06 9.32 0.38
N VAL A 112 0.87 8.75 0.16
CA VAL A 112 0.69 7.35 -0.22
C VAL A 112 1.37 7.06 -1.55
N ASP A 113 1.23 7.93 -2.55
CA ASP A 113 1.84 7.71 -3.86
C ASP A 113 3.38 7.77 -3.80
N VAL A 114 3.97 8.60 -2.93
CA VAL A 114 5.42 8.62 -2.66
C VAL A 114 5.88 7.27 -2.06
N VAL A 115 5.09 6.67 -1.18
CA VAL A 115 5.40 5.34 -0.63
C VAL A 115 5.32 4.27 -1.73
N TYR A 116 4.28 4.33 -2.58
CA TYR A 116 4.14 3.43 -3.71
C TYR A 116 5.27 3.57 -4.74
N ALA A 117 5.90 4.74 -4.88
CA ALA A 117 7.07 4.90 -5.76
C ALA A 117 8.21 3.96 -5.37
N ARG A 118 8.47 3.81 -4.06
CA ARG A 118 9.50 2.88 -3.55
C ARG A 118 9.11 1.41 -3.79
N ILE A 119 7.82 1.07 -3.66
CA ILE A 119 7.32 -0.28 -3.94
C ILE A 119 7.45 -0.59 -5.44
N ALA A 120 7.18 0.39 -6.30
CA ALA A 120 7.30 0.24 -7.75
C ALA A 120 8.75 -0.04 -8.22
N GLU A 121 9.77 0.39 -7.46
CA GLU A 121 11.19 0.14 -7.77
C GLU A 121 11.58 -1.34 -7.71
N VAL A 122 10.80 -2.18 -7.02
CA VAL A 122 11.03 -3.64 -6.96
C VAL A 122 11.00 -4.25 -8.36
N GLY A 123 10.17 -3.70 -9.23
CA GLY A 123 10.12 -4.06 -10.65
C GLY A 123 9.69 -5.51 -10.90
N GLN A 124 9.55 -5.85 -12.18
CA GLN A 124 9.29 -7.23 -12.60
C GLN A 124 10.61 -8.01 -12.66
N ARG A 125 10.93 -8.74 -11.62
CA ARG A 125 12.15 -9.57 -11.54
C ARG A 125 11.76 -11.04 -11.44
N GLY A 126 12.19 -11.84 -12.42
CA GLY A 126 12.07 -13.31 -12.37
C GLY A 126 10.62 -13.78 -12.42
N GLY A 127 9.89 -14.21 -13.22
CA GLY A 127 8.56 -14.79 -13.33
C GLY A 127 7.48 -14.17 -12.41
N TRP A 128 6.24 -14.50 -12.64
CA TRP A 128 5.09 -13.93 -11.96
C TRP A 128 5.17 -14.03 -10.43
N ARG A 129 5.57 -15.21 -9.93
CA ARG A 129 5.62 -15.48 -8.49
C ARG A 129 6.63 -14.60 -7.76
N ALA A 130 7.82 -14.46 -8.33
CA ALA A 130 8.88 -13.65 -7.75
C ALA A 130 8.50 -12.16 -7.73
N THR A 131 7.84 -11.68 -8.79
CA THR A 131 7.30 -10.30 -8.86
C THR A 131 6.27 -10.05 -7.76
N VAL A 132 5.30 -10.96 -7.61
CA VAL A 132 4.24 -10.81 -6.59
C VAL A 132 4.82 -10.89 -5.17
N LEU A 133 5.74 -11.83 -4.90
CA LEU A 133 6.43 -11.93 -3.62
C LEU A 133 7.20 -10.65 -3.30
N GLY A 134 7.94 -10.11 -4.28
CA GLY A 134 8.70 -8.88 -4.11
C GLY A 134 7.81 -7.66 -3.81
N ILE A 135 6.71 -7.49 -4.54
CA ILE A 135 5.75 -6.40 -4.30
C ILE A 135 5.10 -6.53 -2.93
N ALA A 136 4.68 -7.74 -2.53
CA ALA A 136 4.06 -7.98 -1.24
C ALA A 136 5.04 -7.69 -0.09
N GLN A 137 6.30 -8.13 -0.21
CA GLN A 137 7.33 -7.85 0.78
C GLN A 137 7.63 -6.35 0.85
N ALA A 138 7.82 -5.68 -0.29
CA ALA A 138 8.04 -4.23 -0.32
C ALA A 138 6.88 -3.43 0.28
N THR A 139 5.63 -3.92 0.10
CA THR A 139 4.45 -3.30 0.72
C THR A 139 4.48 -3.47 2.24
N ARG A 140 4.86 -4.66 2.73
CA ARG A 140 5.04 -4.91 4.16
C ARG A 140 6.13 -4.01 4.74
N ASP A 141 7.31 -3.97 4.12
CA ASP A 141 8.43 -3.16 4.59
C ASP A 141 8.07 -1.68 4.62
N ALA A 142 7.42 -1.17 3.56
CA ALA A 142 6.95 0.21 3.51
C ALA A 142 5.96 0.54 4.64
N ALA A 143 5.08 -0.37 5.00
CA ALA A 143 4.13 -0.15 6.10
C ALA A 143 4.78 -0.29 7.49
N LEU A 144 5.88 -1.00 7.61
CA LEU A 144 6.67 -1.07 8.83
C LEU A 144 7.57 0.14 9.02
N ASP A 145 8.05 0.73 7.92
CA ASP A 145 8.79 1.99 7.91
C ASP A 145 7.85 3.20 8.16
N HIS A 146 6.63 3.12 7.62
CA HIS A 146 5.61 4.18 7.65
C HIS A 146 4.30 3.62 8.19
N GLU A 147 4.19 3.44 9.51
CA GLU A 147 3.04 2.75 10.11
C GLU A 147 1.68 3.38 9.78
N TRP A 148 1.64 4.70 9.55
CA TRP A 148 0.44 5.40 9.10
C TRP A 148 -0.05 4.91 7.73
N PHE A 149 0.84 4.38 6.89
CA PHE A 149 0.48 3.83 5.59
C PHE A 149 -0.45 2.62 5.73
N ALA A 150 -0.23 1.76 6.74
CA ALA A 150 -1.12 0.65 7.04
C ALA A 150 -2.56 1.08 7.33
N ASP A 151 -2.75 2.26 7.94
CA ASP A 151 -4.09 2.79 8.24
C ASP A 151 -4.86 3.21 6.99
N LEU A 152 -4.13 3.60 5.93
CA LEU A 152 -4.71 4.03 4.66
C LEU A 152 -4.92 2.88 3.67
N LEU A 153 -4.36 1.70 3.93
CA LEU A 153 -4.61 0.51 3.11
C LEU A 153 -6.02 -0.06 3.36
N GLY A 154 -6.66 -0.61 2.32
CA GLY A 154 -7.95 -1.30 2.42
C GLY A 154 -9.17 -0.39 2.39
N GLY A 155 -8.98 0.91 2.19
CA GLY A 155 -10.05 1.87 1.91
C GLY A 155 -10.40 1.94 0.43
N ARG A 156 -10.70 3.16 -0.06
CA ARG A 156 -10.83 3.40 -1.50
C ARG A 156 -9.49 3.20 -2.19
N PRO A 157 -9.46 2.68 -3.43
CA PRO A 157 -8.22 2.50 -4.18
C PRO A 157 -7.45 3.82 -4.33
N HIS A 158 -6.15 3.76 -4.08
CA HIS A 158 -5.26 4.87 -4.41
C HIS A 158 -4.99 4.87 -5.91
N LEU A 159 -5.22 6.00 -6.56
CA LEU A 159 -5.15 6.15 -8.01
C LEU A 159 -3.97 7.04 -8.45
N GLY A 160 -3.00 7.25 -7.57
CA GLY A 160 -1.78 7.93 -7.92
C GLY A 160 -0.96 7.15 -8.96
N PRO A 161 -0.09 7.80 -9.73
CA PRO A 161 0.64 7.18 -10.83
C PRO A 161 1.49 5.97 -10.37
N HIS A 162 2.12 6.04 -9.18
CA HIS A 162 2.93 4.93 -8.68
C HIS A 162 2.07 3.80 -8.09
N ALA A 163 0.94 4.13 -7.44
CA ALA A 163 -0.02 3.14 -7.00
C ALA A 163 -0.61 2.35 -8.18
N LEU A 164 -0.96 3.04 -9.27
CA LEU A 164 -1.41 2.40 -10.52
C LEU A 164 -0.32 1.53 -11.14
N ALA A 165 0.94 1.98 -11.14
CA ALA A 165 2.07 1.19 -11.66
C ALA A 165 2.28 -0.11 -10.87
N VAL A 166 2.16 -0.08 -9.53
CA VAL A 166 2.23 -1.29 -8.70
C VAL A 166 1.03 -2.19 -8.95
N GLY A 167 -0.17 -1.63 -9.09
CA GLY A 167 -1.38 -2.37 -9.44
C GLY A 167 -1.25 -3.10 -10.79
N GLU A 168 -0.76 -2.39 -11.81
CA GLU A 168 -0.49 -2.96 -13.15
C GLU A 168 0.56 -4.07 -13.08
N ALA A 169 1.69 -3.85 -12.39
CA ALA A 169 2.74 -4.85 -12.25
C ALA A 169 2.23 -6.11 -11.54
N THR A 170 1.39 -5.94 -10.51
CA THR A 170 0.77 -7.05 -9.77
C THR A 170 -0.20 -7.82 -10.66
N ALA A 171 -1.10 -7.13 -11.37
CA ALA A 171 -2.09 -7.74 -12.23
C ALA A 171 -1.42 -8.45 -13.43
N ALA A 172 -0.44 -7.80 -14.07
CA ALA A 172 0.32 -8.40 -15.18
C ALA A 172 1.07 -9.66 -14.72
N ALA A 173 1.69 -9.63 -13.54
CA ALA A 173 2.35 -10.82 -12.99
C ALA A 173 1.35 -11.93 -12.72
N LEU A 174 0.22 -11.66 -12.06
CA LEU A 174 -0.80 -12.66 -11.74
C LEU A 174 -1.47 -13.22 -12.99
N SER A 175 -1.63 -12.44 -14.07
CA SER A 175 -2.19 -12.92 -15.33
C SER A 175 -1.34 -14.04 -15.99
N ALA A 176 -0.05 -14.10 -15.66
CA ALA A 176 0.85 -15.16 -16.09
C ALA A 176 0.85 -16.39 -15.15
N ALA A 177 0.07 -16.37 -14.07
CA ALA A 177 -0.02 -17.50 -13.15
C ALA A 177 -0.83 -18.65 -13.77
N PRO A 178 -0.40 -19.93 -13.64
CA PRO A 178 -1.04 -21.06 -14.31
C PRO A 178 -2.52 -21.28 -13.98
N GLY A 179 -2.99 -20.76 -12.83
CA GLY A 179 -4.38 -20.86 -12.38
C GLY A 179 -5.30 -19.74 -12.88
N VAL A 180 -4.74 -18.69 -13.47
CA VAL A 180 -5.49 -17.51 -13.96
C VAL A 180 -5.75 -17.68 -15.46
N ARG A 181 -7.00 -17.88 -15.83
CA ARG A 181 -7.42 -18.22 -17.21
C ARG A 181 -8.13 -17.06 -17.91
N ASP A 182 -8.77 -16.22 -17.15
CA ASP A 182 -9.59 -15.10 -17.62
C ASP A 182 -9.52 -13.91 -16.65
N ILE A 183 -10.24 -12.85 -17.00
CA ILE A 183 -10.23 -11.60 -16.22
C ILE A 183 -10.90 -11.78 -14.85
N ASP A 184 -11.87 -12.68 -14.72
CA ASP A 184 -12.55 -12.93 -13.46
C ASP A 184 -11.66 -13.72 -12.50
N ASP A 185 -10.90 -14.69 -13.02
CA ASP A 185 -9.84 -15.37 -12.25
C ASP A 185 -8.78 -14.36 -11.77
N LEU A 186 -8.36 -13.44 -12.64
CA LEU A 186 -7.42 -12.40 -12.30
C LEU A 186 -7.96 -11.47 -11.19
N GLN A 187 -9.20 -11.03 -11.32
CA GLN A 187 -9.84 -10.17 -10.32
C GLN A 187 -9.91 -10.85 -8.95
N ARG A 188 -10.29 -12.14 -8.92
CA ARG A 188 -10.31 -12.95 -7.69
C ARG A 188 -8.91 -13.09 -7.08
N ALA A 189 -7.90 -13.36 -7.91
CA ALA A 189 -6.51 -13.51 -7.46
C ALA A 189 -5.97 -12.20 -6.87
N VAL A 190 -6.17 -11.06 -7.54
CA VAL A 190 -5.79 -9.73 -7.05
C VAL A 190 -6.52 -9.42 -5.74
N GLY A 191 -7.83 -9.68 -5.68
CA GLY A 191 -8.64 -9.46 -4.48
C GLY A 191 -8.16 -10.27 -3.27
N ALA A 192 -7.89 -11.57 -3.46
CA ALA A 192 -7.39 -12.45 -2.40
C ALA A 192 -5.99 -12.02 -1.91
N LEU A 193 -5.09 -11.71 -2.84
CA LEU A 193 -3.75 -11.24 -2.53
C LEU A 193 -3.79 -9.93 -1.72
N ASN A 194 -4.54 -8.94 -2.20
CA ASN A 194 -4.66 -7.65 -1.52
C ASN A 194 -5.28 -7.78 -0.12
N ALA A 195 -6.35 -8.58 0.02
CA ALA A 195 -6.98 -8.83 1.31
C ALA A 195 -5.98 -9.43 2.32
N PHE A 196 -5.15 -10.38 1.87
CA PHE A 196 -4.11 -10.97 2.71
C PHE A 196 -3.05 -9.93 3.09
N ILE A 197 -2.45 -9.23 2.13
CA ILE A 197 -1.39 -8.25 2.39
C ILE A 197 -1.88 -7.19 3.39
N ILE A 198 -3.05 -6.60 3.13
CA ILE A 198 -3.64 -5.59 3.99
C ILE A 198 -3.88 -6.11 5.40
N GLY A 199 -4.47 -7.30 5.52
CA GLY A 199 -4.76 -7.91 6.82
C GLY A 199 -3.50 -8.24 7.62
N ALA A 200 -2.50 -8.83 6.97
CA ALA A 200 -1.23 -9.19 7.59
C ALA A 200 -0.44 -7.96 8.06
N VAL A 201 -0.32 -6.97 7.19
CA VAL A 201 0.40 -5.71 7.47
C VAL A 201 -0.27 -4.94 8.61
N ARG A 202 -1.59 -4.77 8.56
CA ARG A 202 -2.33 -4.08 9.64
C ARG A 202 -2.22 -4.79 10.98
N LYS A 203 -2.28 -6.13 10.99
CA LYS A 203 -2.06 -6.92 12.21
C LYS A 203 -0.69 -6.63 12.80
N GLU A 204 0.37 -6.70 11.98
CA GLU A 204 1.74 -6.52 12.44
C GLU A 204 2.01 -5.09 12.96
N VAL A 205 1.52 -4.06 12.24
CA VAL A 205 1.62 -2.66 12.68
C VAL A 205 0.86 -2.43 13.98
N THR A 206 -0.35 -3.00 14.10
CA THR A 206 -1.15 -2.90 15.34
C THR A 206 -0.42 -3.52 16.52
N GLU A 207 0.18 -4.70 16.34
CA GLU A 207 0.97 -5.36 17.38
C GLU A 207 2.17 -4.52 17.81
N ARG A 208 2.94 -3.96 16.87
CA ARG A 208 4.06 -3.06 17.19
C ARG A 208 3.61 -1.83 17.99
N ARG A 209 2.48 -1.23 17.63
CA ARG A 209 1.90 -0.10 18.37
C ARG A 209 1.47 -0.50 19.77
N THR A 210 0.82 -1.66 19.89
CA THR A 210 0.40 -2.20 21.19
C THR A 210 1.60 -2.48 22.08
N ALA A 211 2.62 -3.14 21.59
CA ALA A 211 3.84 -3.42 22.32
C ALA A 211 4.52 -2.13 22.84
N ARG A 212 4.60 -1.08 22.00
CA ARG A 212 5.14 0.23 22.42
C ARG A 212 4.28 0.91 23.47
N SER A 213 2.96 0.85 23.34
CA SER A 213 2.06 1.56 24.27
C SER A 213 1.92 0.88 25.63
N THR A 214 2.01 -0.46 25.66
CA THR A 214 1.85 -1.27 26.88
C THR A 214 3.19 -1.66 27.53
N GLY A 215 4.29 -1.56 26.79
CA GLY A 215 5.59 -2.10 27.22
C GLY A 215 5.64 -3.64 27.21
N THR A 216 4.65 -4.31 26.63
CA THR A 216 4.50 -5.76 26.61
C THR A 216 4.43 -6.23 25.16
N ASP A 217 5.40 -6.99 24.69
CA ASP A 217 5.38 -7.58 23.36
C ASP A 217 4.47 -8.82 23.29
N GLU A 218 4.25 -9.33 22.08
CA GLU A 218 3.38 -10.48 21.82
C GLU A 218 3.82 -11.71 22.64
N ALA A 219 5.12 -11.97 22.76
CA ALA A 219 5.65 -13.12 23.47
C ALA A 219 5.36 -13.01 24.98
N ALA A 220 5.61 -11.86 25.58
CA ALA A 220 5.30 -11.60 26.99
C ALA A 220 3.78 -11.64 27.27
N PHE A 221 2.97 -11.11 26.35
CA PHE A 221 1.51 -11.21 26.44
C PHE A 221 1.04 -12.66 26.38
N GLN A 222 1.53 -13.46 25.44
CA GLN A 222 1.21 -14.89 25.33
C GLN A 222 1.64 -15.67 26.58
N ALA A 223 2.85 -15.38 27.10
CA ALA A 223 3.34 -15.99 28.33
C ALA A 223 2.40 -15.67 29.52
N SER A 224 1.90 -14.46 29.63
CA SER A 224 0.95 -14.08 30.70
C SER A 224 -0.36 -14.85 30.66
N LEU A 225 -0.81 -15.22 29.48
CA LEU A 225 -2.03 -16.01 29.27
C LEU A 225 -1.81 -17.52 29.43
N GLY A 226 -0.56 -17.98 29.46
CA GLY A 226 -0.20 -19.39 29.54
C GLY A 226 -0.92 -20.19 30.65
N PRO A 227 -0.96 -19.71 31.91
CA PRO A 227 -1.66 -20.41 32.99
C PRO A 227 -3.17 -20.56 32.75
N TYR A 228 -3.81 -19.52 32.21
CA TYR A 228 -5.24 -19.58 31.86
C TYR A 228 -5.49 -20.55 30.72
N LEU A 229 -4.72 -20.42 29.62
CA LEU A 229 -4.84 -21.27 28.44
C LEU A 229 -4.63 -22.75 28.80
N THR A 230 -3.62 -23.06 29.61
CA THR A 230 -3.34 -24.42 30.10
C THR A 230 -4.55 -25.00 30.82
N ARG A 231 -5.23 -24.24 31.72
CA ARG A 231 -6.43 -24.71 32.39
C ARG A 231 -7.56 -24.99 31.40
N MET A 232 -7.77 -24.12 30.42
CA MET A 232 -8.82 -24.29 29.41
C MET A 232 -8.58 -25.52 28.53
N LEU A 233 -7.35 -25.72 28.06
CA LEU A 233 -6.99 -26.87 27.23
C LEU A 233 -7.15 -28.20 27.98
N LYS A 234 -6.83 -28.25 29.28
CA LYS A 234 -7.02 -29.45 30.13
C LYS A 234 -8.50 -29.87 30.29
N THR A 235 -9.46 -29.00 29.99
CA THR A 235 -10.88 -29.39 30.01
C THR A 235 -11.27 -30.35 28.88
N GLY A 236 -10.42 -30.56 27.88
CA GLY A 236 -10.70 -31.36 26.69
C GLY A 236 -11.71 -30.76 25.72
N ARG A 237 -12.24 -29.56 26.01
CA ARG A 237 -13.26 -28.89 25.17
C ARG A 237 -12.69 -28.33 23.85
N TYR A 238 -11.39 -28.13 23.76
CA TYR A 238 -10.72 -27.44 22.63
C TYR A 238 -9.56 -28.28 22.05
N PRO A 239 -9.84 -29.49 21.54
CA PRO A 239 -8.76 -30.42 21.13
C PRO A 239 -7.93 -29.90 19.95
N THR A 240 -8.57 -29.22 19.00
CA THR A 240 -7.85 -28.64 17.84
C THR A 240 -7.01 -27.43 18.25
N VAL A 241 -7.54 -26.57 19.14
CA VAL A 241 -6.77 -25.42 19.67
C VAL A 241 -5.56 -25.93 20.47
N ALA A 242 -5.72 -27.01 21.25
CA ALA A 242 -4.61 -27.62 21.97
C ALA A 242 -3.48 -28.04 21.02
N ARG A 243 -3.83 -28.69 19.90
CA ARG A 243 -2.84 -29.07 18.89
C ARG A 243 -2.17 -27.87 18.23
N LEU A 244 -2.93 -26.80 17.88
CA LEU A 244 -2.35 -25.57 17.32
C LEU A 244 -1.34 -24.93 18.28
N VAL A 245 -1.63 -24.94 19.59
CA VAL A 245 -0.75 -24.34 20.60
C VAL A 245 0.46 -25.22 20.91
N ILE A 246 0.30 -26.56 20.92
CA ILE A 246 1.36 -27.47 21.33
C ILE A 246 2.25 -27.88 20.15
N ASP A 247 1.63 -28.20 19.02
CA ASP A 247 2.30 -28.78 17.84
C ASP A 247 2.60 -27.73 16.76
N GLY A 248 2.12 -26.49 16.92
CA GLY A 248 2.29 -25.41 15.94
C GLY A 248 3.75 -24.97 15.81
N ALA A 249 4.15 -24.53 14.62
CA ALA A 249 5.52 -24.13 14.32
C ALA A 249 5.97 -22.82 14.99
N HIS A 250 5.05 -22.02 15.53
CA HIS A 250 5.31 -20.73 16.21
C HIS A 250 6.28 -19.81 15.44
N LEU A 251 5.99 -19.63 14.16
CA LEU A 251 6.78 -18.77 13.26
C LEU A 251 6.73 -17.31 13.73
N ASN A 252 7.81 -16.57 13.54
CA ASN A 252 7.80 -15.12 13.73
C ASN A 252 6.94 -14.40 12.68
N ALA A 253 6.75 -13.08 12.81
CA ALA A 253 5.86 -12.30 11.95
C ALA A 253 6.27 -12.35 10.48
N GLU A 254 7.57 -12.26 10.18
CA GLU A 254 8.10 -12.31 8.81
C GLU A 254 7.95 -13.72 8.21
N GLU A 255 8.32 -14.75 8.94
CA GLU A 255 8.16 -16.14 8.51
C GLU A 255 6.68 -16.45 8.27
N THR A 256 5.79 -16.01 9.17
CA THR A 256 4.34 -16.18 9.04
C THR A 256 3.82 -15.48 7.79
N PHE A 257 4.25 -14.23 7.54
CA PHE A 257 3.86 -13.49 6.34
C PHE A 257 4.27 -14.24 5.08
N ASN A 258 5.54 -14.65 4.98
CA ASN A 258 6.08 -15.32 3.80
C ASN A 258 5.44 -16.70 3.57
N HIS A 259 5.21 -17.46 4.64
CA HIS A 259 4.57 -18.77 4.55
C HIS A 259 3.11 -18.67 4.08
N ASN A 260 2.35 -17.75 4.67
CA ASN A 260 0.95 -17.53 4.32
C ASN A 260 0.80 -16.96 2.90
N LEU A 261 1.66 -16.03 2.50
CA LEU A 261 1.71 -15.51 1.13
C LEU A 261 1.97 -16.64 0.12
N THR A 262 2.94 -17.52 0.42
CA THR A 262 3.23 -18.70 -0.39
C THR A 262 2.00 -19.59 -0.52
N THR A 263 1.30 -19.86 0.58
CA THR A 263 0.07 -20.67 0.61
C THR A 263 -1.03 -20.08 -0.29
N ILE A 264 -1.21 -18.76 -0.28
CA ILE A 264 -2.17 -18.06 -1.14
C ILE A 264 -1.78 -18.20 -2.62
N LEU A 265 -0.51 -17.97 -2.94
CA LEU A 265 -0.02 -18.11 -4.31
C LEU A 265 -0.14 -19.54 -4.84
N ASP A 266 0.07 -20.53 -3.98
CA ASP A 266 -0.18 -21.94 -4.32
C ASP A 266 -1.67 -22.21 -4.55
N GLY A 267 -2.54 -21.58 -3.77
CA GLY A 267 -4.00 -21.63 -3.98
C GLY A 267 -4.43 -21.05 -5.32
N ILE A 268 -3.83 -19.93 -5.73
CA ILE A 268 -4.10 -19.31 -7.04
C ILE A 268 -3.68 -20.22 -8.20
N THR A 269 -2.61 -21.01 -8.04
CA THR A 269 -2.14 -21.91 -9.10
C THR A 269 -2.91 -23.21 -9.20
N ARG A 270 -3.65 -23.61 -8.16
CA ARG A 270 -4.45 -24.83 -8.17
C ARG A 270 -5.72 -24.60 -8.98
N ARG A 271 -5.98 -25.47 -9.97
CA ARG A 271 -7.27 -25.51 -10.66
C ARG A 271 -8.35 -25.82 -9.62
N SER A 272 -9.34 -24.93 -9.45
CA SER A 272 -10.60 -25.36 -8.84
C SER A 272 -11.16 -26.49 -9.70
N PRO A 273 -11.52 -27.64 -9.14
CA PRO A 273 -12.30 -28.61 -9.89
C PRO A 273 -13.61 -27.92 -10.29
N THR A 274 -13.86 -27.85 -11.57
CA THR A 274 -15.15 -27.44 -12.17
C THR A 274 -16.23 -28.42 -11.81
#